data_b1972a4f2c988ef3e2af64393b8f19c9
#
_entry.id   b1972a4f2c988ef3e2af64393b8f19c9
#
_cell.length_a   1.000
_cell.length_b   1.000
_cell.length_c   1.000
_cell.angle_alpha   90.00
_cell.angle_beta   90.00
_cell.angle_gamma   90.00
#
_symmetry.space_group_name_H-M   'P 1'
#
loop_
_entity.id
_entity.type
_entity.pdbx_description
1 polymer ?
#
loop_
_entity_poly.entity_id
_entity_poly.type
_entity_poly.pdbx_seq_one_letter_code
_entity_poly.pdbx_strand_id
1 'polypeptide(L)'
;MRLKQRANLRYNTGVNKVKGGKLMKTGIRFITLCLALLLCIGVFGCKPQGKTVAGYAVEQNEGKNAATYPYIVRTPHATWYLAAADIELLGEDAFFAGLEKILTNQEADFSDAIAALSGYTKDEIPVIDVHTDFAAQTERAKWNKAGAWYLGPETGIYLYKGWDMACNALLHEYTHYLTMECCTFDLSKDGGFWAEAIAEYISMFVCTNRMWRGLESSLSEKDLKTAQKRGITDADGSLNAKKYYCYLAAYMRSGAAIGEKYSAVSETPITLSERLIEHPQLTTISYYEAGSFFNWLLEHYGKDLVFAHMTIGQEGFKEVFGKDFETLFFEWSADNDAWCIENGIVLGPMEE
;
A
#
# COMPACT_ATOMS: atom_id res chain seq x y z
N MET A 1 -27.79 14.31 10.42
CA MET A 1 -27.41 15.02 11.67
C MET A 1 -25.91 15.30 11.63
N ARG A 2 -25.50 16.54 11.52
CA ARG A 2 -24.11 16.96 11.20
C ARG A 2 -23.25 16.88 12.46
N LEU A 3 -22.13 16.18 12.43
CA LEU A 3 -21.07 16.29 13.43
C LEU A 3 -19.82 16.89 12.79
N LYS A 4 -19.72 18.23 12.92
CA LYS A 4 -18.47 18.96 12.78
C LYS A 4 -17.79 18.95 14.14
N GLN A 5 -16.67 18.29 14.29
CA GLN A 5 -15.75 18.55 15.38
C GLN A 5 -14.41 19.04 14.81
N ARG A 6 -14.23 20.37 14.89
CA ARG A 6 -12.91 21.01 14.75
C ARG A 6 -12.27 21.03 16.12
N ALA A 7 -11.20 20.30 16.30
CA ALA A 7 -10.34 20.43 17.48
C ALA A 7 -9.28 21.53 17.21
N ASN A 8 -9.45 22.69 17.87
CA ASN A 8 -8.45 23.74 17.95
C ASN A 8 -7.46 23.37 19.08
N LEU A 9 -6.24 22.99 18.76
CA LEU A 9 -5.12 22.90 19.69
C LEU A 9 -4.31 24.18 19.61
N ARG A 10 -4.47 25.06 20.62
CA ARG A 10 -3.58 26.20 20.86
C ARG A 10 -2.35 25.72 21.63
N TYR A 11 -1.18 25.84 21.05
CA TYR A 11 0.09 25.68 21.75
C TYR A 11 0.45 26.97 22.48
N ASN A 12 0.64 26.83 23.79
CA ASN A 12 1.09 27.90 24.66
C ASN A 12 2.62 27.78 24.83
N THR A 13 3.37 28.69 24.19
CA THR A 13 4.83 28.72 24.30
C THR A 13 5.23 29.62 25.47
N GLY A 14 5.53 29.01 26.62
CA GLY A 14 6.16 29.69 27.73
C GLY A 14 7.69 29.79 27.53
N VAL A 15 8.19 30.97 27.23
CA VAL A 15 9.64 31.24 27.15
C VAL A 15 10.14 31.79 28.50
N ASN A 16 10.93 31.00 29.20
CA ASN A 16 11.71 31.48 30.34
C ASN A 16 13.00 32.15 29.87
N LYS A 17 13.13 33.45 30.17
CA LYS A 17 14.34 34.24 29.97
C LYS A 17 15.38 33.91 31.06
N VAL A 18 16.55 33.40 30.66
CA VAL A 18 17.77 33.42 31.45
C VAL A 18 18.69 34.52 30.93
N LYS A 19 19.03 35.48 31.80
CA LYS A 19 20.03 36.53 31.56
C LYS A 19 21.42 36.05 32.02
N GLY A 20 22.42 36.28 31.19
CA GLY A 20 23.80 36.36 31.65
C GLY A 20 24.85 35.83 30.67
N GLY A 21 25.80 36.70 30.26
CA GLY A 21 27.09 36.29 29.70
C GLY A 21 27.50 36.97 28.38
N LYS A 22 27.95 38.24 28.45
CA LYS A 22 28.74 38.90 27.39
C LYS A 22 30.22 38.52 27.59
N LEU A 23 30.86 37.99 26.58
CA LEU A 23 32.25 37.97 26.13
C LEU A 23 32.66 36.55 25.67
N MET A 24 32.66 36.36 24.43
CA MET A 24 33.46 35.48 23.56
C MET A 24 32.75 35.26 22.21
N LYS A 25 32.34 36.36 21.57
CA LYS A 25 31.41 36.27 20.40
C LYS A 25 32.08 36.39 19.03
N THR A 26 33.40 36.54 18.90
CA THR A 26 34.02 36.82 17.58
C THR A 26 34.70 35.58 16.99
N GLY A 27 35.32 34.72 17.78
CA GLY A 27 36.05 33.56 17.25
C GLY A 27 35.15 32.39 16.83
N ILE A 28 34.05 32.16 17.59
CA ILE A 28 33.14 31.02 17.33
C ILE A 28 32.27 31.25 16.09
N ARG A 29 31.91 32.51 15.79
CA ARG A 29 31.13 32.80 14.56
C ARG A 29 31.87 32.55 13.28
N PHE A 30 33.22 32.71 13.26
CA PHE A 30 34.04 32.45 12.06
C PHE A 30 34.19 30.95 11.81
N ILE A 31 34.35 30.14 12.86
CA ILE A 31 34.48 28.69 12.75
C ILE A 31 33.10 28.05 12.37
N THR A 32 31.99 28.56 12.92
CA THR A 32 30.65 28.07 12.55
C THR A 32 30.27 28.46 11.12
N LEU A 33 30.71 29.63 10.62
CA LEU A 33 30.48 30.05 9.25
C LEU A 33 31.32 29.23 8.26
N CYS A 34 32.57 28.91 8.61
CA CYS A 34 33.43 28.06 7.79
C CYS A 34 32.97 26.59 7.79
N LEU A 35 32.50 26.05 8.90
CA LEU A 35 31.86 24.71 8.95
C LEU A 35 30.55 24.67 8.16
N ALA A 36 29.72 25.71 8.27
CA ALA A 36 28.49 25.80 7.48
C ALA A 36 28.77 25.94 5.97
N LEU A 37 29.80 26.69 5.60
CA LEU A 37 30.26 26.79 4.21
C LEU A 37 30.88 25.47 3.71
N LEU A 38 31.65 24.76 4.53
CA LEU A 38 32.20 23.44 4.20
C LEU A 38 31.12 22.37 4.11
N LEU A 39 30.09 22.42 4.96
CA LEU A 39 28.91 21.56 4.86
C LEU A 39 28.05 21.90 3.62
N CYS A 40 27.94 23.17 3.23
CA CYS A 40 27.27 23.56 1.99
C CYS A 40 28.07 23.17 0.72
N ILE A 41 29.41 23.09 0.79
CA ILE A 41 30.23 22.65 -0.34
C ILE A 41 30.29 21.12 -0.43
N GLY A 42 30.14 20.41 0.67
CA GLY A 42 30.09 18.93 0.73
C GLY A 42 28.79 18.30 0.24
N VAL A 43 27.68 19.05 0.22
CA VAL A 43 26.37 18.59 -0.26
C VAL A 43 26.15 18.82 -1.78
N PHE A 44 27.04 19.57 -2.44
CA PHE A 44 27.10 19.60 -3.91
C PHE A 44 27.88 18.40 -4.44
N GLY A 45 27.65 17.21 -3.87
CA GLY A 45 28.08 15.94 -4.45
C GLY A 45 27.43 15.77 -5.81
N CYS A 46 28.22 15.36 -6.75
CA CYS A 46 27.99 15.03 -8.16
C CYS A 46 26.53 15.19 -8.60
N LYS A 47 26.23 16.23 -9.37
CA LYS A 47 24.96 16.30 -10.10
C LYS A 47 24.79 14.98 -10.85
N PRO A 48 23.69 14.23 -10.70
CA PRO A 48 23.41 13.07 -11.53
C PRO A 48 22.98 13.53 -12.92
N GLN A 49 23.83 14.34 -13.56
CA GLN A 49 23.57 14.90 -14.88
C GLN A 49 23.65 13.76 -15.89
N GLY A 50 22.50 13.32 -16.38
CA GLY A 50 22.37 12.22 -17.32
C GLY A 50 22.11 10.84 -16.71
N LYS A 51 21.82 10.74 -15.39
CA LYS A 51 21.39 9.47 -14.78
C LYS A 51 19.98 9.12 -15.25
N THR A 52 19.78 7.89 -15.66
CA THR A 52 18.46 7.33 -15.97
C THR A 52 18.19 6.13 -15.07
N VAL A 53 16.92 5.90 -14.78
CA VAL A 53 16.44 4.75 -13.99
C VAL A 53 15.26 4.13 -14.72
N ALA A 54 15.34 2.87 -15.11
CA ALA A 54 14.35 2.17 -15.95
C ALA A 54 13.97 2.94 -17.23
N GLY A 55 14.93 3.66 -17.82
CA GLY A 55 14.71 4.48 -19.02
C GLY A 55 14.19 5.90 -18.76
N TYR A 56 13.81 6.25 -17.53
CA TYR A 56 13.35 7.57 -17.14
C TYR A 56 14.51 8.44 -16.63
N ALA A 57 14.52 9.73 -17.00
CA ALA A 57 15.54 10.67 -16.54
C ALA A 57 15.37 10.99 -15.04
N VAL A 58 16.49 11.03 -14.31
CA VAL A 58 16.54 11.59 -12.97
C VAL A 58 16.81 13.08 -13.09
N GLU A 59 15.80 13.89 -12.77
CA GLU A 59 15.85 15.34 -12.88
C GLU A 59 16.12 15.98 -11.53
N GLN A 60 16.72 17.17 -11.54
CA GLN A 60 16.83 17.98 -10.34
C GLN A 60 15.48 18.62 -10.03
N ASN A 61 15.02 18.50 -8.79
CA ASN A 61 13.81 19.16 -8.36
C ASN A 61 14.08 20.64 -8.09
N GLU A 62 13.42 21.52 -8.84
CA GLU A 62 13.51 22.98 -8.67
C GLU A 62 12.32 23.55 -7.87
N GLY A 63 11.45 22.69 -7.37
CA GLY A 63 10.25 23.06 -6.61
C GLY A 63 10.54 23.50 -5.17
N LYS A 64 9.49 23.94 -4.49
CA LYS A 64 9.56 24.41 -3.09
C LYS A 64 10.05 23.35 -2.10
N ASN A 65 9.87 22.08 -2.42
CA ASN A 65 10.26 20.92 -1.60
C ASN A 65 11.63 20.33 -2.01
N ALA A 66 12.41 20.99 -2.87
CA ALA A 66 13.71 20.53 -3.36
C ALA A 66 14.72 20.23 -2.24
N ALA A 67 14.63 20.90 -1.11
CA ALA A 67 15.50 20.63 0.05
C ALA A 67 15.25 19.23 0.65
N THR A 68 13.99 18.73 0.62
CA THR A 68 13.61 17.41 1.11
C THR A 68 13.76 16.36 0.00
N TYR A 69 13.32 16.71 -1.20
CA TYR A 69 13.32 15.86 -2.40
C TYR A 69 14.17 16.48 -3.49
N PRO A 70 15.49 16.32 -3.46
CA PRO A 70 16.39 16.96 -4.43
C PRO A 70 16.24 16.46 -5.85
N TYR A 71 15.68 15.28 -6.03
CA TYR A 71 15.50 14.66 -7.34
C TYR A 71 14.07 14.23 -7.57
N ILE A 72 13.67 14.25 -8.84
CA ILE A 72 12.37 13.73 -9.32
C ILE A 72 12.60 12.81 -10.51
N VAL A 73 11.66 11.85 -10.68
CA VAL A 73 11.53 11.05 -11.89
C VAL A 73 10.09 11.16 -12.37
N ARG A 74 9.91 11.44 -13.66
CA ARG A 74 8.57 11.55 -14.26
C ARG A 74 8.30 10.33 -15.11
N THR A 75 7.18 9.68 -14.84
CA THR A 75 6.64 8.56 -15.62
C THR A 75 5.27 8.95 -16.18
N PRO A 76 4.67 8.19 -17.09
CA PRO A 76 3.35 8.52 -17.64
C PRO A 76 2.25 8.71 -16.60
N HIS A 77 2.27 7.96 -15.49
CA HIS A 77 1.22 7.99 -14.48
C HIS A 77 1.65 8.58 -13.12
N ALA A 78 2.93 8.80 -12.90
CA ALA A 78 3.42 9.31 -11.61
C ALA A 78 4.59 10.28 -11.74
N THR A 79 4.65 11.25 -10.80
CA THR A 79 5.87 12.02 -10.53
C THR A 79 6.48 11.54 -9.22
N TRP A 80 7.67 10.99 -9.28
CA TRP A 80 8.39 10.48 -8.11
C TRP A 80 9.24 11.58 -7.50
N TYR A 81 9.08 11.79 -6.21
CA TYR A 81 9.88 12.70 -5.39
C TYR A 81 10.80 11.87 -4.50
N LEU A 82 12.12 11.98 -4.74
CA LEU A 82 13.15 11.15 -4.12
C LEU A 82 13.76 11.89 -2.94
N ALA A 83 13.56 11.38 -1.71
CA ALA A 83 14.02 12.03 -0.50
C ALA A 83 15.54 11.93 -0.32
N ALA A 84 16.20 13.05 0.01
CA ALA A 84 17.62 13.07 0.32
C ALA A 84 17.98 12.13 1.48
N ALA A 85 17.15 12.10 2.52
CA ALA A 85 17.36 11.26 3.68
C ALA A 85 17.30 9.75 3.36
N ASP A 86 16.48 9.34 2.38
CA ASP A 86 16.39 7.95 1.95
C ASP A 86 17.60 7.52 1.13
N ILE A 87 18.11 8.44 0.28
CA ILE A 87 19.33 8.23 -0.48
C ILE A 87 20.53 8.09 0.48
N GLU A 88 20.58 8.92 1.51
CA GLU A 88 21.62 8.83 2.56
C GLU A 88 21.49 7.53 3.36
N LEU A 89 20.26 7.13 3.74
CA LEU A 89 19.99 5.93 4.52
C LEU A 89 20.44 4.65 3.82
N LEU A 90 20.12 4.51 2.54
CA LEU A 90 20.39 3.29 1.76
C LEU A 90 21.73 3.32 1.02
N GLY A 91 22.30 4.51 0.83
CA GLY A 91 23.37 4.75 -0.12
C GLY A 91 22.84 4.91 -1.56
N GLU A 92 23.48 5.79 -2.34
CA GLU A 92 22.99 6.19 -3.67
C GLU A 92 22.76 4.99 -4.60
N ASP A 93 23.73 4.08 -4.70
CA ASP A 93 23.65 2.93 -5.61
C ASP A 93 22.51 1.98 -5.25
N ALA A 94 22.36 1.63 -3.97
CA ALA A 94 21.31 0.75 -3.51
C ALA A 94 19.93 1.41 -3.63
N PHE A 95 19.83 2.71 -3.36
CA PHE A 95 18.59 3.47 -3.51
C PHE A 95 18.10 3.44 -4.95
N PHE A 96 18.95 3.80 -5.91
CA PHE A 96 18.57 3.85 -7.33
C PHE A 96 18.38 2.46 -7.94
N ALA A 97 19.10 1.43 -7.50
CA ALA A 97 18.85 0.05 -7.91
C ALA A 97 17.45 -0.44 -7.45
N GLY A 98 17.03 -0.08 -6.24
CA GLY A 98 15.69 -0.37 -5.75
C GLY A 98 14.60 0.38 -6.53
N LEU A 99 14.84 1.66 -6.83
CA LEU A 99 13.92 2.46 -7.65
C LEU A 99 13.79 1.88 -9.07
N GLU A 100 14.88 1.44 -9.69
CA GLU A 100 14.86 0.81 -11.00
C GLU A 100 14.02 -0.45 -11.03
N LYS A 101 14.15 -1.30 -10.00
CA LYS A 101 13.33 -2.51 -9.85
C LYS A 101 11.84 -2.19 -9.81
N ILE A 102 11.44 -1.13 -9.10
CA ILE A 102 10.03 -0.68 -9.04
C ILE A 102 9.59 -0.15 -10.40
N LEU A 103 10.29 0.85 -10.95
CA LEU A 103 9.90 1.56 -12.15
C LEU A 103 9.85 0.65 -13.39
N THR A 104 10.64 -0.42 -13.43
CA THR A 104 10.64 -1.40 -14.53
C THR A 104 9.24 -2.02 -14.75
N ASN A 105 8.46 -2.19 -13.69
CA ASN A 105 7.14 -2.85 -13.75
C ASN A 105 5.97 -1.89 -13.49
N GLN A 106 6.21 -0.78 -12.82
CA GLN A 106 5.17 0.12 -12.31
C GLN A 106 4.19 0.60 -13.39
N GLU A 107 4.70 1.08 -14.52
CA GLU A 107 3.83 1.64 -15.57
C GLU A 107 2.90 0.60 -16.19
N ALA A 108 3.37 -0.63 -16.29
CA ALA A 108 2.54 -1.72 -16.75
C ALA A 108 1.50 -2.12 -15.68
N ASP A 109 1.88 -2.12 -14.40
CA ASP A 109 0.94 -2.40 -13.31
C ASP A 109 -0.13 -1.32 -13.18
N PHE A 110 0.24 -0.05 -13.33
CA PHE A 110 -0.72 1.07 -13.35
C PHE A 110 -1.67 1.00 -14.54
N SER A 111 -1.15 0.66 -15.72
CA SER A 111 -1.97 0.46 -16.93
C SER A 111 -2.94 -0.71 -16.75
N ASP A 112 -2.53 -1.81 -16.15
CA ASP A 112 -3.39 -2.95 -15.87
C ASP A 112 -4.48 -2.61 -14.82
N ALA A 113 -4.14 -1.82 -13.79
CA ALA A 113 -5.11 -1.33 -12.81
C ALA A 113 -6.17 -0.43 -13.47
N ILE A 114 -5.74 0.50 -14.34
CA ILE A 114 -6.65 1.35 -15.11
C ILE A 114 -7.55 0.50 -16.02
N ALA A 115 -6.98 -0.48 -16.72
CA ALA A 115 -7.74 -1.38 -17.59
C ALA A 115 -8.76 -2.21 -16.81
N ALA A 116 -8.43 -2.67 -15.61
CA ALA A 116 -9.35 -3.38 -14.74
C ALA A 116 -10.56 -2.53 -14.33
N LEU A 117 -10.37 -1.22 -14.20
CA LEU A 117 -11.42 -0.25 -13.84
C LEU A 117 -12.07 0.43 -15.07
N SER A 118 -11.69 0.02 -16.30
CA SER A 118 -12.20 0.64 -17.53
C SER A 118 -13.73 0.60 -17.60
N GLY A 119 -14.33 1.68 -18.09
CA GLY A 119 -15.77 1.89 -18.10
C GLY A 119 -16.33 2.56 -16.84
N TYR A 120 -15.52 2.66 -15.78
CA TYR A 120 -15.86 3.32 -14.51
C TYR A 120 -14.91 4.48 -14.17
N THR A 121 -13.79 4.59 -14.90
CA THR A 121 -12.83 5.70 -14.77
C THR A 121 -13.27 6.91 -15.59
N LYS A 122 -12.83 8.10 -15.17
CA LYS A 122 -12.87 9.32 -15.99
C LYS A 122 -12.01 9.14 -17.24
N ASP A 123 -12.28 9.94 -18.28
CA ASP A 123 -11.56 9.89 -19.54
C ASP A 123 -10.06 10.23 -19.38
N GLU A 124 -9.74 11.13 -18.47
CA GLU A 124 -8.38 11.55 -18.14
C GLU A 124 -8.05 11.21 -16.68
N ILE A 125 -6.96 10.48 -16.48
CA ILE A 125 -6.42 10.14 -15.18
C ILE A 125 -5.20 11.03 -14.94
N PRO A 126 -5.27 11.98 -13.96
CA PRO A 126 -4.14 12.85 -13.67
C PRO A 126 -2.92 12.08 -13.17
N VAL A 127 -1.73 12.63 -13.42
CA VAL A 127 -0.47 12.11 -12.88
C VAL A 127 -0.47 12.33 -11.36
N ILE A 128 -0.13 11.27 -10.60
CA ILE A 128 -0.08 11.34 -9.14
C ILE A 128 1.36 11.56 -8.65
N ASP A 129 1.50 12.25 -7.52
CA ASP A 129 2.78 12.39 -6.83
C ASP A 129 3.06 11.17 -5.94
N VAL A 130 4.28 10.59 -6.07
CA VAL A 130 4.77 9.48 -5.24
C VAL A 130 6.03 9.94 -4.51
N HIS A 131 6.01 9.87 -3.19
CA HIS A 131 7.10 10.33 -2.33
C HIS A 131 7.79 9.14 -1.66
N THR A 132 9.11 9.06 -1.76
CA THR A 132 9.88 8.19 -0.86
C THR A 132 10.02 8.88 0.50
N ASP A 133 9.86 8.14 1.59
CA ASP A 133 9.89 8.66 2.96
C ASP A 133 10.38 7.57 3.95
N PHE A 134 11.36 6.75 3.53
CA PHE A 134 11.84 5.60 4.32
C PHE A 134 12.56 6.02 5.58
N ALA A 135 13.34 7.11 5.51
CA ALA A 135 14.11 7.64 6.63
C ALA A 135 13.28 8.57 7.52
N ALA A 136 12.34 9.28 6.94
CA ALA A 136 11.48 10.15 7.69
C ALA A 136 10.48 9.30 8.45
N GLN A 137 10.82 8.95 9.64
CA GLN A 137 9.87 8.46 10.61
C GLN A 137 8.89 9.60 10.94
N THR A 138 8.11 10.02 9.93
CA THR A 138 7.06 11.00 10.15
C THR A 138 6.21 10.52 11.32
N GLU A 139 5.60 11.43 12.05
CA GLU A 139 4.66 11.06 13.11
C GLU A 139 3.61 10.07 12.59
N ARG A 140 3.22 10.18 11.29
CA ARG A 140 2.28 9.28 10.62
C ARG A 140 2.83 7.86 10.44
N ALA A 141 4.08 7.70 9.99
CA ALA A 141 4.73 6.39 9.87
C ALA A 141 4.83 5.66 11.22
N LYS A 142 5.02 6.42 12.30
CA LYS A 142 5.01 5.88 13.67
C LYS A 142 3.64 5.37 14.08
N TRP A 143 2.57 6.04 13.66
CA TRP A 143 1.21 5.72 14.07
C TRP A 143 0.65 4.48 13.37
N ASN A 144 0.90 4.30 12.07
CA ASN A 144 0.17 3.31 11.28
C ASN A 144 0.94 2.06 10.88
N LYS A 145 2.26 1.97 11.10
CA LYS A 145 3.09 0.82 10.64
C LYS A 145 2.85 0.43 9.16
N ALA A 146 2.18 1.29 8.38
CA ALA A 146 1.86 1.08 6.99
C ALA A 146 3.14 1.01 6.12
N GLY A 147 3.11 0.24 5.04
CA GLY A 147 4.18 0.21 4.03
C GLY A 147 4.17 1.43 3.15
N ALA A 148 2.98 1.89 2.80
CA ALA A 148 2.67 3.10 2.07
C ALA A 148 1.34 3.69 2.56
N TRP A 149 1.00 4.88 2.05
CA TRP A 149 -0.28 5.52 2.32
C TRP A 149 -0.63 6.55 1.24
N TYR A 150 -1.81 6.43 0.67
CA TYR A 150 -2.43 7.46 -0.14
C TYR A 150 -3.09 8.53 0.77
N LEU A 151 -2.67 9.78 0.62
CA LEU A 151 -3.07 10.89 1.50
C LEU A 151 -4.00 11.91 0.83
N GLY A 152 -4.51 11.59 -0.34
CA GLY A 152 -5.36 12.44 -1.14
C GLY A 152 -4.67 13.04 -2.37
N PRO A 153 -5.45 13.59 -3.32
CA PRO A 153 -4.94 13.99 -4.64
C PRO A 153 -3.90 15.12 -4.59
N GLU A 154 -4.01 16.03 -3.61
CA GLU A 154 -3.05 17.13 -3.45
C GLU A 154 -1.76 16.73 -2.71
N THR A 155 -1.75 15.55 -2.08
CA THR A 155 -0.65 15.10 -1.23
C THR A 155 0.10 13.92 -1.82
N GLY A 156 -0.59 13.04 -2.58
CA GLY A 156 -0.01 11.88 -3.25
C GLY A 156 0.13 10.64 -2.36
N ILE A 157 1.00 9.73 -2.81
CA ILE A 157 1.32 8.47 -2.14
C ILE A 157 2.67 8.59 -1.46
N TYR A 158 2.78 8.15 -0.22
CA TYR A 158 4.02 8.10 0.56
C TYR A 158 4.44 6.66 0.82
N LEU A 159 5.72 6.34 0.56
CA LEU A 159 6.32 5.03 0.77
C LEU A 159 7.21 5.07 2.02
N TYR A 160 6.93 4.23 3.04
CA TYR A 160 7.55 4.36 4.37
C TYR A 160 8.54 3.25 4.75
N LYS A 161 8.48 2.08 4.12
CA LYS A 161 9.21 0.90 4.61
C LYS A 161 10.28 0.35 3.66
N GLY A 162 10.81 1.19 2.78
CA GLY A 162 11.79 0.77 1.81
C GLY A 162 11.20 0.07 0.59
N TRP A 163 12.08 -0.31 -0.34
CA TRP A 163 11.67 -0.78 -1.66
C TRP A 163 10.93 -2.12 -1.66
N ASP A 164 11.27 -3.05 -0.77
CA ASP A 164 10.62 -4.37 -0.73
C ASP A 164 9.13 -4.28 -0.35
N MET A 165 8.80 -3.35 0.55
CA MET A 165 7.40 -3.08 0.90
C MET A 165 6.71 -2.20 -0.14
N ALA A 166 7.45 -1.30 -0.79
CA ALA A 166 6.92 -0.40 -1.80
C ALA A 166 6.35 -1.17 -3.01
N CYS A 167 6.96 -2.30 -3.40
CA CYS A 167 6.47 -3.13 -4.51
C CYS A 167 4.99 -3.53 -4.33
N ASN A 168 4.60 -3.90 -3.11
CA ASN A 168 3.24 -4.37 -2.81
C ASN A 168 2.29 -3.21 -2.48
N ALA A 169 2.77 -2.27 -1.68
CA ALA A 169 1.95 -1.20 -1.16
C ALA A 169 1.65 -0.12 -2.22
N LEU A 170 2.58 0.16 -3.14
CA LEU A 170 2.38 1.23 -4.14
C LEU A 170 1.14 1.01 -5.02
N LEU A 171 0.96 -0.19 -5.55
CA LEU A 171 -0.18 -0.49 -6.42
C LEU A 171 -1.50 -0.48 -5.64
N HIS A 172 -1.49 -0.94 -4.40
CA HIS A 172 -2.61 -0.85 -3.49
C HIS A 172 -3.03 0.62 -3.28
N GLU A 173 -2.08 1.49 -2.94
CA GLU A 173 -2.35 2.91 -2.74
C GLU A 173 -2.71 3.65 -4.04
N TYR A 174 -2.12 3.25 -5.17
CA TYR A 174 -2.52 3.76 -6.48
C TYR A 174 -3.97 3.38 -6.82
N THR A 175 -4.40 2.20 -6.42
CA THR A 175 -5.80 1.78 -6.61
C THR A 175 -6.76 2.63 -5.77
N HIS A 176 -6.38 3.00 -4.54
CA HIS A 176 -7.15 3.97 -3.76
C HIS A 176 -7.27 5.32 -4.49
N TYR A 177 -6.16 5.83 -5.05
CA TYR A 177 -6.21 7.03 -5.87
C TYR A 177 -7.19 6.88 -7.04
N LEU A 178 -7.10 5.79 -7.81
CA LEU A 178 -7.99 5.55 -8.94
C LEU A 178 -9.45 5.49 -8.50
N THR A 179 -9.77 4.71 -7.47
CA THR A 179 -11.15 4.46 -7.06
C THR A 179 -11.79 5.65 -6.35
N MET A 180 -11.03 6.43 -5.61
CA MET A 180 -11.54 7.59 -4.87
C MET A 180 -11.63 8.86 -5.72
N GLU A 181 -10.67 9.07 -6.63
CA GLU A 181 -10.55 10.33 -7.36
C GLU A 181 -10.91 10.21 -8.84
N CYS A 182 -10.65 9.06 -9.44
CA CYS A 182 -10.76 8.89 -10.89
C CYS A 182 -11.94 8.03 -11.31
N CYS A 183 -12.58 7.29 -10.40
CA CYS A 183 -13.76 6.48 -10.69
C CYS A 183 -15.07 7.17 -10.28
N THR A 184 -16.17 6.58 -10.71
CA THR A 184 -17.54 7.02 -10.40
C THR A 184 -18.11 6.37 -9.15
N PHE A 185 -17.30 5.67 -8.36
CA PHE A 185 -17.71 4.93 -7.17
C PHE A 185 -18.02 5.88 -5.99
N ASP A 186 -18.94 5.46 -5.12
CA ASP A 186 -19.19 6.11 -3.84
C ASP A 186 -18.79 5.16 -2.69
N LEU A 187 -17.50 5.03 -2.47
CA LEU A 187 -16.92 4.13 -1.46
C LEU A 187 -17.02 4.69 -0.02
N SER A 188 -17.60 5.88 0.15
CA SER A 188 -17.70 6.53 1.46
C SER A 188 -18.77 5.91 2.37
N LYS A 189 -19.67 5.12 1.81
CA LYS A 189 -20.84 4.59 2.51
C LYS A 189 -20.57 3.35 3.37
N ASP A 190 -19.55 2.58 3.05
CA ASP A 190 -19.32 1.24 3.58
C ASP A 190 -18.05 1.12 4.44
N GLY A 191 -17.68 2.17 5.15
CA GLY A 191 -16.58 2.14 6.12
C GLY A 191 -15.22 1.80 5.54
N GLY A 192 -15.04 1.89 4.22
CA GLY A 192 -13.79 1.60 3.54
C GLY A 192 -13.63 0.15 3.08
N PHE A 193 -14.55 -0.77 3.40
CA PHE A 193 -14.42 -2.18 3.02
C PHE A 193 -14.21 -2.36 1.51
N TRP A 194 -15.05 -1.75 0.68
CA TRP A 194 -14.94 -1.89 -0.78
C TRP A 194 -13.69 -1.23 -1.35
N ALA A 195 -13.25 -0.12 -0.76
CA ALA A 195 -12.00 0.53 -1.15
C ALA A 195 -10.81 -0.44 -0.98
N GLU A 196 -10.73 -1.08 0.18
CA GLU A 196 -9.69 -2.06 0.47
C GLU A 196 -9.85 -3.34 -0.37
N ALA A 197 -11.09 -3.83 -0.54
CA ALA A 197 -11.36 -5.02 -1.32
C ALA A 197 -10.95 -4.86 -2.80
N ILE A 198 -11.23 -3.71 -3.42
CA ILE A 198 -10.79 -3.40 -4.79
C ILE A 198 -9.27 -3.25 -4.86
N ALA A 199 -8.65 -2.55 -3.88
CA ALA A 199 -7.21 -2.35 -3.85
C ALA A 199 -6.46 -3.69 -3.76
N GLU A 200 -6.91 -4.58 -2.89
CA GLU A 200 -6.38 -5.94 -2.75
C GLU A 200 -6.64 -6.79 -4.00
N TYR A 201 -7.84 -6.72 -4.57
CA TYR A 201 -8.15 -7.44 -5.81
C TYR A 201 -7.21 -7.03 -6.94
N ILE A 202 -7.04 -5.73 -7.21
CA ILE A 202 -6.19 -5.26 -8.29
C ILE A 202 -4.73 -5.62 -8.02
N SER A 203 -4.25 -5.37 -6.82
CA SER A 203 -2.85 -5.63 -6.49
C SER A 203 -2.50 -7.12 -6.46
N MET A 204 -3.45 -8.00 -6.12
CA MET A 204 -3.16 -9.42 -5.89
C MET A 204 -3.71 -10.36 -6.96
N PHE A 205 -4.79 -10.01 -7.65
CA PHE A 205 -5.40 -10.88 -8.67
C PHE A 205 -5.23 -10.37 -10.10
N VAL A 206 -5.08 -9.06 -10.31
CA VAL A 206 -4.89 -8.48 -11.65
C VAL A 206 -3.40 -8.40 -12.01
N CYS A 207 -2.59 -7.85 -11.11
CA CYS A 207 -1.17 -7.54 -11.37
C CYS A 207 -0.19 -8.55 -10.76
N THR A 208 -0.64 -9.74 -10.44
CA THR A 208 0.09 -10.78 -9.67
C THR A 208 1.49 -11.10 -10.16
N ASN A 209 1.67 -11.26 -11.46
CA ASN A 209 2.94 -11.75 -12.03
C ASN A 209 4.13 -10.80 -11.82
N ARG A 210 3.88 -9.52 -11.55
CA ARG A 210 4.91 -8.49 -11.40
C ARG A 210 5.24 -8.24 -9.94
N MET A 211 4.22 -8.12 -9.10
CA MET A 211 4.36 -7.91 -7.67
C MET A 211 5.06 -9.06 -6.95
N TRP A 212 4.65 -10.29 -7.24
CA TRP A 212 5.14 -11.46 -6.52
C TRP A 212 6.61 -11.74 -6.72
N ARG A 213 7.21 -11.30 -7.84
CA ARG A 213 8.68 -11.35 -8.02
C ARG A 213 9.43 -10.57 -6.94
N GLY A 214 8.85 -9.49 -6.42
CA GLY A 214 9.40 -8.76 -5.28
C GLY A 214 9.24 -9.52 -3.97
N LEU A 215 8.09 -10.14 -3.74
CA LEU A 215 7.81 -10.91 -2.54
C LEU A 215 8.67 -12.17 -2.44
N GLU A 216 8.78 -12.95 -3.52
CA GLU A 216 9.65 -14.13 -3.57
C GLU A 216 11.08 -13.82 -3.16
N SER A 217 11.63 -12.69 -3.61
CA SER A 217 13.00 -12.28 -3.26
C SER A 217 13.15 -11.89 -1.78
N SER A 218 12.06 -11.64 -1.06
CA SER A 218 12.04 -11.29 0.36
C SER A 218 11.74 -12.47 1.28
N LEU A 219 11.23 -13.59 0.73
CA LEU A 219 10.96 -14.78 1.52
C LEU A 219 12.25 -15.54 1.89
N SER A 220 12.31 -16.01 3.12
CA SER A 220 13.39 -16.89 3.55
C SER A 220 13.30 -18.25 2.83
N GLU A 221 14.44 -18.95 2.72
CA GLU A 221 14.46 -20.33 2.20
C GLU A 221 13.50 -21.25 2.98
N LYS A 222 13.33 -21.02 4.28
CA LYS A 222 12.40 -21.74 5.14
C LYS A 222 10.95 -21.47 4.72
N ASP A 223 10.61 -20.22 4.42
CA ASP A 223 9.25 -19.85 4.03
C ASP A 223 8.90 -20.41 2.65
N LEU A 224 9.85 -20.38 1.71
CA LEU A 224 9.68 -21.02 0.40
C LEU A 224 9.47 -22.52 0.51
N LYS A 225 10.25 -23.23 1.34
CA LYS A 225 10.04 -24.66 1.62
C LYS A 225 8.68 -24.93 2.27
N THR A 226 8.23 -24.02 3.13
CA THR A 226 6.90 -24.11 3.74
C THR A 226 5.81 -23.92 2.69
N ALA A 227 5.95 -22.95 1.80
CA ALA A 227 5.04 -22.72 0.68
C ALA A 227 4.95 -23.95 -0.24
N GLN A 228 6.08 -24.57 -0.58
CA GLN A 228 6.14 -25.81 -1.36
C GLN A 228 5.40 -26.98 -0.68
N LYS A 229 5.67 -27.21 0.60
CA LYS A 229 4.98 -28.26 1.40
C LYS A 229 3.47 -28.02 1.46
N ARG A 230 3.02 -26.77 1.42
CA ARG A 230 1.60 -26.42 1.43
C ARG A 230 0.94 -26.49 0.06
N GLY A 231 1.68 -26.74 -1.02
CA GLY A 231 1.15 -26.76 -2.39
C GLY A 231 0.85 -25.37 -2.97
N ILE A 232 1.47 -24.31 -2.41
CA ILE A 232 1.23 -22.91 -2.80
C ILE A 232 2.16 -22.48 -3.94
N THR A 233 2.98 -23.38 -4.45
CA THR A 233 3.91 -23.10 -5.55
C THR A 233 3.42 -23.70 -6.87
N ASP A 234 3.98 -23.21 -7.95
CA ASP A 234 3.87 -23.81 -9.29
C ASP A 234 4.83 -25.00 -9.44
N ALA A 235 4.75 -25.69 -10.56
CA ALA A 235 5.55 -26.88 -10.81
C ALA A 235 7.07 -26.60 -10.90
N ASP A 236 7.46 -25.37 -11.23
CA ASP A 236 8.85 -24.90 -11.23
C ASP A 236 9.37 -24.47 -9.85
N GLY A 237 8.51 -24.55 -8.83
CA GLY A 237 8.84 -24.17 -7.45
C GLY A 237 8.65 -22.68 -7.14
N SER A 238 8.25 -21.86 -8.12
CA SER A 238 7.93 -20.45 -7.89
C SER A 238 6.62 -20.29 -7.11
N LEU A 239 6.50 -19.21 -6.36
CA LEU A 239 5.28 -18.91 -5.60
C LEU A 239 4.11 -18.61 -6.53
N ASN A 240 2.99 -19.33 -6.37
CA ASN A 240 1.78 -19.03 -7.10
C ASN A 240 0.95 -18.00 -6.32
N ALA A 241 0.79 -16.82 -6.88
CA ALA A 241 0.13 -15.70 -6.23
C ALA A 241 -1.33 -16.00 -5.85
N LYS A 242 -2.13 -16.54 -6.78
CA LYS A 242 -3.53 -16.89 -6.50
C LYS A 242 -3.64 -17.94 -5.39
N LYS A 243 -2.84 -19.00 -5.45
CA LYS A 243 -2.82 -20.05 -4.42
C LYS A 243 -2.44 -19.48 -3.06
N TYR A 244 -1.40 -18.65 -3.02
CA TYR A 244 -0.93 -18.04 -1.77
C TYR A 244 -2.00 -17.14 -1.16
N TYR A 245 -2.64 -16.31 -1.98
CA TYR A 245 -3.65 -15.37 -1.51
C TYR A 245 -4.92 -16.06 -1.02
N CYS A 246 -5.43 -17.05 -1.77
CA CYS A 246 -6.57 -17.86 -1.35
C CYS A 246 -6.26 -18.66 -0.07
N TYR A 247 -5.02 -19.17 0.07
CA TYR A 247 -4.55 -19.80 1.31
C TYR A 247 -4.56 -18.82 2.49
N LEU A 248 -4.04 -17.60 2.32
CA LEU A 248 -4.04 -16.60 3.39
C LEU A 248 -5.45 -16.21 3.81
N ALA A 249 -6.38 -16.07 2.86
CA ALA A 249 -7.78 -15.79 3.16
C ALA A 249 -8.42 -16.92 4.01
N ALA A 250 -8.20 -18.20 3.63
CA ALA A 250 -8.65 -19.35 4.37
C ALA A 250 -8.00 -19.45 5.77
N TYR A 251 -6.69 -19.17 5.86
CA TYR A 251 -5.93 -19.17 7.10
C TYR A 251 -6.46 -18.12 8.09
N MET A 252 -6.67 -16.89 7.63
CA MET A 252 -7.24 -15.81 8.46
C MET A 252 -8.64 -16.15 8.94
N ARG A 253 -9.48 -16.70 8.06
CA ARG A 253 -10.86 -17.07 8.39
C ARG A 253 -10.97 -18.24 9.37
N SER A 254 -10.08 -19.21 9.29
CA SER A 254 -10.09 -20.39 10.18
C SER A 254 -9.76 -20.07 11.64
N GLY A 255 -9.41 -18.82 11.95
CA GLY A 255 -8.96 -18.45 13.29
C GLY A 255 -7.55 -18.92 13.64
N ALA A 256 -6.83 -19.57 12.73
CA ALA A 256 -5.45 -20.01 12.96
C ALA A 256 -4.48 -18.85 13.19
N ALA A 257 -4.84 -17.65 12.70
CA ALA A 257 -4.10 -16.41 12.93
C ALA A 257 -4.38 -15.76 14.31
N ILE A 258 -5.16 -16.38 15.17
CA ILE A 258 -5.47 -15.86 16.51
C ILE A 258 -4.17 -15.77 17.31
N GLY A 259 -3.90 -14.55 17.80
CA GLY A 259 -2.65 -14.24 18.49
C GLY A 259 -1.51 -13.83 17.57
N GLU A 260 -1.62 -14.04 16.27
CA GLU A 260 -0.72 -13.46 15.28
C GLU A 260 -1.13 -12.03 14.94
N LYS A 261 -0.12 -11.23 14.58
CA LYS A 261 -0.35 -9.86 14.14
C LYS A 261 -0.81 -9.87 12.69
N TYR A 262 -2.10 -9.72 12.43
CA TYR A 262 -2.64 -9.61 11.09
C TYR A 262 -3.21 -8.22 10.81
N SER A 263 -3.19 -7.83 9.54
CA SER A 263 -3.84 -6.61 9.08
C SER A 263 -5.32 -6.89 8.83
N ALA A 264 -6.18 -6.02 9.34
CA ALA A 264 -7.62 -6.12 9.16
C ALA A 264 -8.14 -4.86 8.47
N VAL A 265 -9.11 -5.04 7.61
CA VAL A 265 -9.94 -3.94 7.11
C VAL A 265 -10.67 -3.36 8.30
N SER A 266 -10.57 -2.06 8.51
CA SER A 266 -11.16 -1.37 9.65
C SER A 266 -12.64 -1.70 9.79
N GLU A 267 -13.09 -1.70 11.02
CA GLU A 267 -14.47 -1.85 11.50
C GLU A 267 -15.52 -1.91 10.38
N THR A 268 -15.69 -3.09 9.78
CA THR A 268 -16.79 -3.26 8.83
C THR A 268 -18.08 -3.30 9.63
N PRO A 269 -19.12 -2.59 9.22
CA PRO A 269 -20.43 -2.68 9.87
C PRO A 269 -21.13 -4.05 9.66
N ILE A 270 -20.42 -5.00 9.05
CA ILE A 270 -20.91 -6.29 8.64
C ILE A 270 -20.87 -7.24 9.81
N THR A 271 -22.04 -7.71 10.22
CA THR A 271 -22.18 -8.74 11.23
C THR A 271 -21.94 -10.11 10.60
N LEU A 272 -20.85 -10.75 10.93
CA LEU A 272 -20.54 -12.11 10.51
C LEU A 272 -20.89 -13.05 11.67
N SER A 273 -22.17 -13.36 11.82
CA SER A 273 -22.70 -14.03 13.00
C SER A 273 -22.12 -15.43 13.22
N GLU A 274 -21.98 -16.24 12.18
CA GLU A 274 -21.37 -17.56 12.27
C GLU A 274 -19.89 -17.47 12.68
N ARG A 275 -19.15 -16.58 12.06
CA ARG A 275 -17.75 -16.34 12.41
C ARG A 275 -17.59 -15.90 13.86
N LEU A 276 -18.47 -15.03 14.36
CA LEU A 276 -18.44 -14.58 15.75
C LEU A 276 -18.80 -15.70 16.73
N ILE A 277 -19.59 -16.68 16.32
CA ILE A 277 -19.89 -17.87 17.13
C ILE A 277 -18.69 -18.80 17.19
N GLU A 278 -18.07 -19.10 16.05
CA GLU A 278 -16.94 -20.03 15.97
C GLU A 278 -15.63 -19.39 16.45
N HIS A 279 -15.43 -18.11 16.11
CA HIS A 279 -14.21 -17.36 16.37
C HIS A 279 -14.52 -15.95 16.89
N PRO A 280 -15.03 -15.79 18.11
CA PRO A 280 -15.51 -14.51 18.65
C PRO A 280 -14.44 -13.42 18.73
N GLN A 281 -13.15 -13.79 18.66
CA GLN A 281 -12.04 -12.85 18.63
C GLN A 281 -11.74 -12.28 17.22
N LEU A 282 -12.32 -12.86 16.17
CA LEU A 282 -12.17 -12.40 14.79
C LEU A 282 -13.35 -11.50 14.40
N THR A 283 -13.38 -10.29 14.92
CA THR A 283 -14.49 -9.35 14.71
C THR A 283 -14.38 -8.55 13.39
N THR A 284 -13.28 -8.66 12.68
CA THR A 284 -13.00 -7.91 11.45
C THR A 284 -12.67 -8.85 10.29
N ILE A 285 -12.91 -8.39 9.07
CA ILE A 285 -12.50 -9.08 7.85
C ILE A 285 -11.07 -8.63 7.52
N SER A 286 -10.19 -9.56 7.20
CA SER A 286 -8.82 -9.24 6.79
C SER A 286 -8.77 -8.73 5.35
N TYR A 287 -7.68 -8.05 4.99
CA TYR A 287 -7.41 -7.63 3.61
C TYR A 287 -7.44 -8.81 2.62
N TYR A 288 -6.85 -9.94 3.00
CA TYR A 288 -6.84 -11.15 2.16
C TYR A 288 -8.24 -11.71 1.91
N GLU A 289 -9.10 -11.71 2.92
CA GLU A 289 -10.49 -12.12 2.79
C GLU A 289 -11.27 -11.15 1.91
N ALA A 290 -11.09 -9.84 2.09
CA ALA A 290 -11.78 -8.81 1.34
C ALA A 290 -11.44 -8.88 -0.16
N GLY A 291 -10.18 -8.95 -0.53
CA GLY A 291 -9.75 -9.06 -1.93
C GLY A 291 -10.15 -10.37 -2.58
N SER A 292 -10.05 -11.50 -1.85
CA SER A 292 -10.47 -12.80 -2.36
C SER A 292 -11.99 -12.88 -2.56
N PHE A 293 -12.78 -12.36 -1.63
CA PHE A 293 -14.24 -12.26 -1.74
C PHE A 293 -14.64 -11.37 -2.92
N PHE A 294 -13.96 -10.25 -3.11
CA PHE A 294 -14.22 -9.36 -4.24
C PHE A 294 -13.94 -10.05 -5.58
N ASN A 295 -12.82 -10.77 -5.70
CA ASN A 295 -12.52 -11.59 -6.88
C ASN A 295 -13.62 -12.64 -7.15
N TRP A 296 -14.08 -13.32 -6.10
CA TRP A 296 -15.15 -14.31 -6.20
C TRP A 296 -16.46 -13.69 -6.68
N LEU A 297 -16.84 -12.51 -6.19
CA LEU A 297 -18.01 -11.78 -6.67
C LEU A 297 -17.90 -11.47 -8.17
N LEU A 298 -16.73 -11.03 -8.63
CA LEU A 298 -16.50 -10.75 -10.05
C LEU A 298 -16.62 -12.01 -10.91
N GLU A 299 -16.10 -13.15 -10.45
CA GLU A 299 -16.20 -14.43 -11.16
C GLU A 299 -17.64 -14.96 -11.24
N HIS A 300 -18.48 -14.73 -10.22
CA HIS A 300 -19.84 -15.27 -10.11
C HIS A 300 -20.91 -14.33 -10.69
N TYR A 301 -20.75 -13.04 -10.51
CA TYR A 301 -21.77 -12.05 -10.87
C TYR A 301 -21.36 -11.13 -12.03
N GLY A 302 -20.09 -11.14 -12.42
CA GLY A 302 -19.57 -10.32 -13.48
C GLY A 302 -19.26 -8.87 -13.05
N LYS A 303 -18.35 -8.25 -13.80
CA LYS A 303 -17.79 -6.92 -13.50
C LYS A 303 -18.87 -5.86 -13.40
N ASP A 304 -19.80 -5.81 -14.35
CA ASP A 304 -20.77 -4.74 -14.44
C ASP A 304 -21.71 -4.70 -13.23
N LEU A 305 -22.15 -5.87 -12.74
CA LEU A 305 -23.03 -5.95 -11.59
C LEU A 305 -22.28 -5.57 -10.29
N VAL A 306 -21.08 -6.10 -10.12
CA VAL A 306 -20.26 -5.84 -8.92
C VAL A 306 -19.90 -4.36 -8.82
N PHE A 307 -19.47 -3.75 -9.93
CA PHE A 307 -19.08 -2.35 -9.93
C PHE A 307 -20.28 -1.39 -9.84
N ALA A 308 -21.44 -1.76 -10.41
CA ALA A 308 -22.68 -1.00 -10.21
C ALA A 308 -23.04 -0.94 -8.70
N HIS A 309 -22.82 -2.02 -7.96
CA HIS A 309 -23.04 -2.04 -6.51
C HIS A 309 -22.17 -1.02 -5.77
N MET A 310 -20.92 -0.76 -6.22
CA MET A 310 -20.02 0.20 -5.59
C MET A 310 -20.59 1.65 -5.58
N THR A 311 -21.60 1.92 -6.41
CA THR A 311 -22.26 3.24 -6.45
C THR A 311 -23.44 3.37 -5.49
N ILE A 312 -23.99 2.26 -4.99
CA ILE A 312 -25.21 2.26 -4.13
C ILE A 312 -24.93 1.87 -2.68
N GLY A 313 -23.76 1.32 -2.38
CA GLY A 313 -23.37 0.94 -1.04
C GLY A 313 -24.03 -0.35 -0.53
N GLN A 314 -23.73 -0.69 0.72
CA GLN A 314 -24.10 -1.96 1.36
C GLN A 314 -25.61 -2.18 1.48
N GLU A 315 -26.38 -1.12 1.67
CA GLU A 315 -27.85 -1.21 1.78
C GLU A 315 -28.50 -1.80 0.53
N GLY A 316 -27.87 -1.61 -0.65
CA GLY A 316 -28.33 -2.16 -1.92
C GLY A 316 -27.78 -3.56 -2.25
N PHE A 317 -27.00 -4.16 -1.38
CA PHE A 317 -26.30 -5.42 -1.67
C PHE A 317 -27.27 -6.56 -2.00
N LYS A 318 -28.31 -6.74 -1.19
CA LYS A 318 -29.30 -7.79 -1.40
C LYS A 318 -30.15 -7.60 -2.65
N GLU A 319 -30.46 -6.37 -3.00
CA GLU A 319 -31.18 -6.02 -4.22
C GLU A 319 -30.36 -6.33 -5.46
N VAL A 320 -29.04 -6.12 -5.42
CA VAL A 320 -28.12 -6.37 -6.52
C VAL A 320 -27.82 -7.85 -6.68
N PHE A 321 -27.47 -8.53 -5.59
CA PHE A 321 -26.96 -9.91 -5.62
C PHE A 321 -28.03 -10.97 -5.29
N GLY A 322 -29.24 -10.56 -4.86
CA GLY A 322 -30.32 -11.46 -4.47
C GLY A 322 -30.15 -12.12 -3.09
N LYS A 323 -29.01 -11.92 -2.43
CA LYS A 323 -28.64 -12.44 -1.12
C LYS A 323 -27.98 -11.34 -0.30
N ASP A 324 -28.06 -11.43 1.03
CA ASP A 324 -27.33 -10.51 1.90
C ASP A 324 -25.81 -10.79 1.88
N PHE A 325 -25.06 -9.81 2.35
CA PHE A 325 -23.60 -9.86 2.36
C PHE A 325 -23.07 -11.06 3.13
N GLU A 326 -23.63 -11.33 4.30
CA GLU A 326 -23.19 -12.42 5.18
C GLU A 326 -23.37 -13.78 4.50
N THR A 327 -24.53 -14.01 3.86
CA THR A 327 -24.78 -15.23 3.10
C THR A 327 -23.74 -15.43 1.99
N LEU A 328 -23.47 -14.39 1.19
CA LEU A 328 -22.49 -14.50 0.10
C LEU A 328 -21.05 -14.64 0.61
N PHE A 329 -20.73 -14.00 1.72
CA PHE A 329 -19.41 -14.13 2.33
C PHE A 329 -19.14 -15.57 2.81
N PHE A 330 -20.14 -16.26 3.36
CA PHE A 330 -20.01 -17.66 3.73
C PHE A 330 -20.00 -18.61 2.51
N GLU A 331 -20.78 -18.33 1.48
CA GLU A 331 -20.69 -19.09 0.21
C GLU A 331 -19.28 -18.97 -0.40
N TRP A 332 -18.77 -17.75 -0.54
CA TRP A 332 -17.38 -17.53 -0.96
C TRP A 332 -16.40 -18.32 -0.09
N SER A 333 -16.59 -18.26 1.20
CA SER A 333 -15.71 -18.91 2.17
C SER A 333 -15.62 -20.43 1.95
N ALA A 334 -16.76 -21.09 1.71
CA ALA A 334 -16.81 -22.49 1.40
C ALA A 334 -16.18 -22.81 0.04
N ASP A 335 -16.46 -22.00 -0.98
CA ASP A 335 -15.89 -22.15 -2.31
C ASP A 335 -14.37 -21.94 -2.33
N ASN A 336 -13.87 -20.95 -1.57
CA ASN A 336 -12.44 -20.71 -1.44
C ASN A 336 -11.70 -21.89 -0.80
N ASP A 337 -12.28 -22.51 0.23
CA ASP A 337 -11.70 -23.70 0.86
C ASP A 337 -11.73 -24.90 -0.07
N ALA A 338 -12.85 -25.13 -0.74
CA ALA A 338 -12.97 -26.20 -1.73
C ALA A 338 -11.93 -26.02 -2.86
N TRP A 339 -11.82 -24.80 -3.40
CA TRP A 339 -10.83 -24.48 -4.40
C TRP A 339 -9.40 -24.71 -3.92
N CYS A 340 -9.07 -24.31 -2.70
CA CYS A 340 -7.76 -24.56 -2.10
C CYS A 340 -7.46 -26.07 -2.06
N ILE A 341 -8.40 -26.87 -1.56
CA ILE A 341 -8.25 -28.33 -1.46
C ILE A 341 -8.10 -28.98 -2.84
N GLU A 342 -8.94 -28.61 -3.81
CA GLU A 342 -8.89 -29.10 -5.18
C GLU A 342 -7.58 -28.78 -5.90
N ASN A 343 -6.94 -27.65 -5.53
CA ASN A 343 -5.63 -27.23 -6.05
C ASN A 343 -4.44 -27.75 -5.24
N GLY A 344 -4.69 -28.70 -4.34
CA GLY A 344 -3.64 -29.36 -3.54
C GLY A 344 -3.05 -28.51 -2.43
N ILE A 345 -3.77 -27.47 -1.98
CA ILE A 345 -3.31 -26.61 -0.89
C ILE A 345 -3.67 -27.24 0.47
N VAL A 346 -2.69 -27.33 1.34
CA VAL A 346 -2.86 -27.85 2.71
C VAL A 346 -3.30 -26.70 3.63
N LEU A 347 -4.57 -26.67 4.03
CA LEU A 347 -5.14 -25.65 4.91
C LEU A 347 -4.93 -25.92 6.41
N GLY A 348 -4.84 -27.17 6.80
CA GLY A 348 -4.67 -27.58 8.19
C GLY A 348 -3.25 -27.46 8.74
N PRO A 349 -3.02 -27.88 10.01
CA PRO A 349 -1.69 -28.04 10.57
C PRO A 349 -0.85 -28.94 9.69
N MET A 350 0.42 -28.56 9.47
CA MET A 350 1.38 -29.45 8.82
C MET A 350 1.98 -30.38 9.87
N GLU A 351 2.01 -31.68 9.57
CA GLU A 351 2.83 -32.61 10.34
C GLU A 351 4.30 -32.22 10.18
N GLU A 352 5.03 -32.13 11.30
CA GLU A 352 6.45 -31.77 11.33
C GLU A 352 7.37 -32.83 10.66
#